data_4951a5d9e5f35af93a51f145c88cdd64
#
_entry.id   4951a5d9e5f35af93a51f145c88cdd64
#
_cell.length_a   1.000
_cell.length_b   1.000
_cell.length_c   1.000
_cell.angle_alpha   90.00
_cell.angle_beta   90.00
_cell.angle_gamma   90.00
#
_symmetry.space_group_name_H-M   'P 1'
#
loop_
_entity.id
_entity.type
_entity.pdbx_description
1 polymer ?
#
loop_
_entity_poly.entity_id
_entity_poly.type
_entity_poly.pdbx_seq_one_letter_code
_entity_poly.pdbx_strand_id
1 'polypeptide(L)'
;MERTGLTEPQLLAAARALGARLLPGDVVLLQGPMGAGKTTFTRALAEGLGVERPDRVRSPTFNLWLEHAGPRPLAHVDLFRLAADDPSPGSVGAAAFESLGLPELVEEGGGSVLDSDASAGGSPAASSRVLVVEWADLWAHPPGAALRIQLLPDPANSGHRTLIAAALGPRPQALLQAWDAETAP
;
A
#
# COMPACT_ATOMS: atom_id res chain seq x y z
N MET A 1 12.58 3.24 9.21
CA MET A 1 11.86 3.04 10.49
C MET A 1 11.69 1.56 10.74
N GLU A 2 11.94 1.10 11.96
CA GLU A 2 11.66 -0.27 12.40
C GLU A 2 11.04 -0.21 13.80
N ARG A 3 10.00 -1.00 14.04
CA ARG A 3 9.31 -1.12 15.32
C ARG A 3 8.96 -2.57 15.58
N THR A 4 9.43 -3.09 16.70
CA THR A 4 9.26 -4.47 17.13
C THR A 4 8.25 -4.55 18.28
N GLY A 5 7.66 -5.73 18.50
CA GLY A 5 6.80 -5.98 19.65
C GLY A 5 5.49 -5.18 19.65
N LEU A 6 5.01 -4.72 18.50
CA LEU A 6 3.76 -3.98 18.40
C LEU A 6 2.57 -4.88 18.66
N THR A 7 1.75 -4.51 19.63
CA THR A 7 0.42 -5.07 19.81
C THR A 7 -0.49 -4.69 18.63
N GLU A 8 -1.58 -5.42 18.42
CA GLU A 8 -2.55 -5.06 17.37
C GLU A 8 -3.08 -3.62 17.53
N PRO A 9 -3.52 -3.14 18.70
CA PRO A 9 -3.94 -1.74 18.85
C PRO A 9 -2.88 -0.72 18.47
N GLN A 10 -1.61 -0.96 18.79
CA GLN A 10 -0.50 -0.08 18.42
C GLN A 10 -0.25 -0.09 16.92
N LEU A 11 -0.31 -1.27 16.28
CA LEU A 11 -0.18 -1.39 14.84
C LEU A 11 -1.30 -0.64 14.11
N LEU A 12 -2.56 -0.77 14.59
CA LEU A 12 -3.71 -0.08 14.01
C LEU A 12 -3.64 1.44 14.22
N ALA A 13 -3.15 1.90 15.37
CA ALA A 13 -2.92 3.32 15.62
C ALA A 13 -1.88 3.89 14.65
N ALA A 14 -0.78 3.17 14.43
CA ALA A 14 0.24 3.55 13.45
C ALA A 14 -0.34 3.62 12.02
N ALA A 15 -1.17 2.64 11.64
CA ALA A 15 -1.83 2.64 10.32
C ALA A 15 -2.78 3.83 10.13
N ARG A 16 -3.58 4.19 11.14
CA ARG A 16 -4.46 5.38 11.11
C ARG A 16 -3.66 6.66 10.97
N ALA A 17 -2.59 6.79 11.75
CA ALA A 17 -1.70 7.96 11.69
C ALA A 17 -1.06 8.12 10.29
N LEU A 18 -0.66 7.01 9.66
CA LEU A 18 -0.20 7.03 8.27
C LEU A 18 -1.33 7.46 7.33
N GLY A 19 -2.49 6.83 7.41
CA GLY A 19 -3.64 7.16 6.56
C GLY A 19 -4.04 8.63 6.63
N ALA A 20 -3.94 9.26 7.82
CA ALA A 20 -4.23 10.68 7.99
C ALA A 20 -3.28 11.60 7.19
N ARG A 21 -2.10 11.12 6.80
CA ARG A 21 -1.06 11.88 6.08
C ARG A 21 -0.97 11.58 4.59
N LEU A 22 -1.53 10.46 4.16
CA LEU A 22 -1.51 10.10 2.74
C LEU A 22 -2.36 11.08 1.93
N LEU A 23 -1.88 11.40 0.75
CA LEU A 23 -2.55 12.24 -0.24
C LEU A 23 -2.82 11.42 -1.51
N PRO A 24 -3.82 11.80 -2.32
CA PRO A 24 -3.98 11.21 -3.65
C PRO A 24 -2.66 11.22 -4.41
N GLY A 25 -2.34 10.07 -5.02
CA GLY A 25 -1.07 9.84 -5.68
C GLY A 25 -0.01 9.14 -4.81
N ASP A 26 -0.15 9.10 -3.50
CA ASP A 26 0.76 8.30 -2.66
C ASP A 26 0.52 6.81 -2.86
N VAL A 27 1.63 6.04 -2.90
CA VAL A 27 1.62 4.58 -3.04
C VAL A 27 2.19 3.92 -1.79
N VAL A 28 1.45 2.95 -1.26
CA VAL A 28 1.87 2.11 -0.12
C VAL A 28 1.97 0.65 -0.57
N LEU A 29 3.15 0.07 -0.42
CA LEU A 29 3.47 -1.31 -0.79
C LEU A 29 3.57 -2.16 0.48
N LEU A 30 2.57 -3.03 0.70
CA LEU A 30 2.50 -3.91 1.88
C LEU A 30 3.07 -5.29 1.57
N GLN A 31 4.03 -5.72 2.37
CA GLN A 31 4.71 -7.00 2.29
C GLN A 31 4.56 -7.79 3.59
N GLY A 32 4.72 -9.10 3.51
CA GLY A 32 4.70 -9.97 4.68
C GLY A 32 3.91 -11.25 4.46
N PRO A 33 4.11 -12.28 5.29
CA PRO A 33 3.48 -13.59 5.13
C PRO A 33 1.95 -13.54 5.29
N MET A 34 1.31 -14.64 4.97
CA MET A 34 -0.13 -14.81 5.25
C MET A 34 -0.39 -14.65 6.76
N GLY A 35 -1.46 -13.94 7.12
CA GLY A 35 -1.78 -13.67 8.54
C GLY A 35 -0.92 -12.59 9.21
N ALA A 36 0.01 -11.92 8.50
CA ALA A 36 0.79 -10.82 9.05
C ALA A 36 -0.03 -9.59 9.45
N GLY A 37 -1.27 -9.47 8.92
CA GLY A 37 -2.16 -8.35 9.23
C GLY A 37 -2.22 -7.26 8.16
N LYS A 38 -1.78 -7.53 6.92
CA LYS A 38 -1.77 -6.55 5.82
C LYS A 38 -3.15 -5.92 5.60
N THR A 39 -4.19 -6.73 5.44
CA THR A 39 -5.57 -6.22 5.24
C THR A 39 -6.11 -5.50 6.49
N THR A 40 -5.75 -5.95 7.69
CA THR A 40 -6.12 -5.28 8.94
C THR A 40 -5.45 -3.91 9.03
N PHE A 41 -4.19 -3.81 8.63
CA PHE A 41 -3.45 -2.56 8.50
C PHE A 41 -4.09 -1.64 7.45
N THR A 42 -4.43 -2.17 6.25
CA THR A 42 -5.10 -1.42 5.17
C THR A 42 -6.45 -0.85 5.64
N ARG A 43 -7.23 -1.61 6.42
CA ARG A 43 -8.50 -1.13 6.99
C ARG A 43 -8.30 0.05 7.93
N ALA A 44 -7.34 -0.03 8.85
CA ALA A 44 -7.03 1.05 9.78
C ALA A 44 -6.44 2.28 9.05
N LEU A 45 -5.64 2.06 8.00
CA LEU A 45 -5.16 3.11 7.11
C LEU A 45 -6.33 3.81 6.40
N ALA A 46 -7.32 3.06 5.92
CA ALA A 46 -8.53 3.60 5.30
C ALA A 46 -9.37 4.44 6.27
N GLU A 47 -9.43 4.06 7.57
CA GLU A 47 -10.03 4.91 8.61
C GLU A 47 -9.31 6.26 8.71
N GLY A 48 -7.98 6.27 8.70
CA GLY A 48 -7.16 7.48 8.72
C GLY A 48 -7.30 8.35 7.47
N LEU A 49 -7.53 7.74 6.29
CA LEU A 49 -7.82 8.43 5.04
C LEU A 49 -9.18 9.13 5.05
N GLY A 50 -10.10 8.70 5.91
CA GLY A 50 -11.48 9.16 5.91
C GLY A 50 -12.36 8.45 4.88
N VAL A 51 -12.03 7.20 4.52
CA VAL A 51 -12.89 6.36 3.67
C VAL A 51 -14.26 6.23 4.31
N GLU A 52 -15.34 6.34 3.52
CA GLU A 52 -16.73 6.38 4.03
C GLU A 52 -17.15 5.10 4.77
N ARG A 53 -16.67 3.94 4.28
CA ARG A 53 -17.03 2.64 4.82
C ARG A 53 -15.78 1.79 5.08
N PRO A 54 -14.94 2.16 6.07
CA PRO A 54 -13.72 1.41 6.39
C PRO A 54 -14.02 -0.01 6.89
N ASP A 55 -15.21 -0.24 7.46
CA ASP A 55 -15.72 -1.55 7.85
C ASP A 55 -15.83 -2.53 6.66
N ARG A 56 -15.97 -2.02 5.43
CA ARG A 56 -16.05 -2.80 4.20
C ARG A 56 -14.68 -3.09 3.56
N VAL A 57 -13.61 -2.50 4.07
CA VAL A 57 -12.26 -2.81 3.57
C VAL A 57 -11.89 -4.24 3.96
N ARG A 58 -11.84 -5.10 2.96
CA ARG A 58 -11.48 -6.52 3.06
C ARG A 58 -10.47 -6.83 1.98
N SER A 59 -9.67 -7.88 2.17
CA SER A 59 -8.74 -8.31 1.12
C SER A 59 -9.48 -8.53 -0.20
N PRO A 60 -9.08 -7.85 -1.29
CA PRO A 60 -9.69 -7.99 -2.60
C PRO A 60 -9.20 -9.24 -3.36
N THR A 61 -8.73 -10.27 -2.65
CA THR A 61 -8.11 -11.47 -3.26
C THR A 61 -8.97 -12.08 -4.38
N PHE A 62 -10.30 -11.99 -4.31
CA PHE A 62 -11.19 -12.50 -5.36
C PHE A 62 -11.43 -11.50 -6.50
N ASN A 63 -11.51 -10.20 -6.18
CA ASN A 63 -11.76 -9.13 -7.15
C ASN A 63 -10.46 -8.52 -7.67
N LEU A 64 -9.32 -8.89 -7.07
CA LEU A 64 -7.96 -8.42 -7.34
C LEU A 64 -7.74 -6.95 -6.94
N TRP A 65 -8.73 -6.08 -7.11
CA TRP A 65 -8.72 -4.73 -6.60
C TRP A 65 -10.12 -4.19 -6.28
N LEU A 66 -10.19 -3.23 -5.37
CA LEU A 66 -11.41 -2.52 -4.96
C LEU A 66 -11.11 -1.03 -4.77
N GLU A 67 -12.06 -0.19 -5.17
CA GLU A 67 -12.03 1.22 -4.86
C GLU A 67 -12.95 1.53 -3.67
N HIS A 68 -12.46 2.35 -2.75
CA HIS A 68 -13.20 2.80 -1.58
C HIS A 68 -13.34 4.32 -1.62
N ALA A 69 -14.60 4.78 -1.65
CA ALA A 69 -14.94 6.21 -1.71
C ALA A 69 -14.60 6.94 -0.41
N GLY A 70 -14.30 8.24 -0.54
CA GLY A 70 -13.99 9.13 0.57
C GLY A 70 -13.38 10.43 0.08
N PRO A 71 -13.11 11.39 0.98
CA PRO A 71 -12.41 12.63 0.64
C PRO A 71 -11.04 12.40 0.00
N ARG A 72 -10.40 11.30 0.34
CA ARG A 72 -9.18 10.76 -0.27
C ARG A 72 -9.45 9.31 -0.65
N PRO A 73 -9.91 9.05 -1.89
CA PRO A 73 -10.28 7.70 -2.31
C PRO A 73 -9.11 6.74 -2.22
N LEU A 74 -9.42 5.47 -1.92
CA LEU A 74 -8.43 4.40 -1.79
C LEU A 74 -8.63 3.36 -2.89
N ALA A 75 -7.60 3.11 -3.71
CA ALA A 75 -7.49 1.92 -4.53
C ALA A 75 -6.72 0.85 -3.74
N HIS A 76 -7.36 -0.28 -3.49
CA HIS A 76 -6.80 -1.41 -2.74
C HIS A 76 -6.62 -2.61 -3.66
N VAL A 77 -5.40 -3.07 -3.83
CA VAL A 77 -4.98 -4.17 -4.72
C VAL A 77 -4.39 -5.31 -3.89
N ASP A 78 -4.64 -6.56 -4.28
CA ASP A 78 -4.04 -7.76 -3.70
C ASP A 78 -3.47 -8.64 -4.82
N LEU A 79 -2.15 -8.82 -4.84
CA LEU A 79 -1.45 -9.55 -5.91
C LEU A 79 -1.36 -11.07 -5.68
N PHE A 80 -1.80 -11.56 -4.51
CA PHE A 80 -1.63 -12.97 -4.13
C PHE A 80 -2.14 -13.96 -5.18
N ARG A 81 -3.32 -13.72 -5.74
CA ARG A 81 -3.91 -14.62 -6.74
C ARG A 81 -3.28 -14.51 -8.13
N LEU A 82 -2.68 -13.37 -8.45
CA LEU A 82 -1.98 -13.19 -9.75
C LEU A 82 -0.68 -14.00 -9.80
N ALA A 83 -0.14 -14.33 -8.64
CA ALA A 83 1.06 -15.16 -8.49
C ALA A 83 0.73 -16.61 -8.09
N ALA A 84 -0.50 -17.10 -8.31
CA ALA A 84 -0.92 -18.44 -7.89
C ALA A 84 -0.05 -19.56 -8.49
N ASP A 85 0.40 -19.39 -9.73
CA ASP A 85 1.23 -20.36 -10.45
C ASP A 85 2.73 -20.18 -10.17
N ASP A 86 3.14 -19.00 -9.73
CA ASP A 86 4.54 -18.66 -9.37
C ASP A 86 4.56 -17.63 -8.23
N PRO A 87 4.65 -18.05 -6.97
CA PRO A 87 4.67 -17.15 -5.82
C PRO A 87 6.05 -16.52 -5.56
N SER A 88 6.98 -16.57 -6.50
CA SER A 88 8.29 -15.96 -6.35
C SER A 88 8.22 -14.42 -6.37
N PRO A 89 9.11 -13.73 -5.65
CA PRO A 89 9.19 -12.27 -5.71
C PRO A 89 9.36 -11.77 -7.15
N GLY A 90 8.57 -10.77 -7.53
CA GLY A 90 8.62 -10.19 -8.87
C GLY A 90 7.94 -11.01 -9.97
N SER A 91 7.11 -12.00 -9.65
CA SER A 91 6.41 -12.83 -10.63
C SER A 91 5.25 -12.12 -11.34
N VAL A 92 4.69 -11.06 -10.73
CA VAL A 92 3.56 -10.32 -11.29
C VAL A 92 4.07 -9.15 -12.13
N GLY A 93 4.01 -9.32 -13.45
CA GLY A 93 4.47 -8.32 -14.42
C GLY A 93 3.35 -7.40 -14.93
N ALA A 94 3.73 -6.52 -15.88
CA ALA A 94 2.86 -5.50 -16.49
C ALA A 94 1.54 -6.05 -17.04
N ALA A 95 1.58 -7.16 -17.78
CA ALA A 95 0.40 -7.75 -18.40
C ALA A 95 -0.71 -8.12 -17.38
N ALA A 96 -0.33 -8.43 -16.13
CA ALA A 96 -1.29 -8.71 -15.08
C ALA A 96 -2.08 -7.45 -14.70
N PHE A 97 -1.42 -6.30 -14.57
CA PHE A 97 -2.08 -5.02 -14.26
C PHE A 97 -2.95 -4.53 -15.41
N GLU A 98 -2.52 -4.71 -16.66
CA GLU A 98 -3.35 -4.43 -17.83
C GLU A 98 -4.65 -5.24 -17.80
N SER A 99 -4.56 -6.53 -17.46
CA SER A 99 -5.73 -7.41 -17.33
C SER A 99 -6.69 -6.98 -16.22
N LEU A 100 -6.21 -6.24 -15.22
CA LEU A 100 -7.01 -5.67 -14.14
C LEU A 100 -7.70 -4.35 -14.51
N GLY A 101 -7.41 -3.80 -15.70
CA GLY A 101 -7.84 -2.45 -16.07
C GLY A 101 -7.11 -1.35 -15.29
N LEU A 102 -5.89 -1.63 -14.86
CA LEU A 102 -5.01 -0.70 -14.13
C LEU A 102 -3.69 -0.47 -14.90
N PRO A 103 -3.75 -0.20 -16.25
CA PRO A 103 -2.54 -0.01 -17.05
C PRO A 103 -1.69 1.17 -16.56
N GLU A 104 -2.32 2.18 -15.95
CA GLU A 104 -1.66 3.34 -15.39
C GLU A 104 -0.69 3.00 -14.25
N LEU A 105 -0.76 1.80 -13.66
CA LEU A 105 0.19 1.36 -12.65
C LEU A 105 1.48 0.79 -13.24
N VAL A 106 1.53 0.65 -14.57
CA VAL A 106 2.56 -0.11 -15.28
C VAL A 106 3.44 0.78 -16.17
N GLU A 107 3.23 2.08 -16.23
CA GLU A 107 4.01 2.96 -17.11
C GLU A 107 5.51 2.77 -16.88
N GLU A 108 6.16 2.23 -17.93
CA GLU A 108 7.58 1.91 -17.97
C GLU A 108 8.44 3.17 -17.86
N GLY A 109 9.45 3.11 -17.02
CA GLY A 109 10.58 4.02 -17.10
C GLY A 109 10.72 5.07 -16.04
N GLY A 110 10.42 4.76 -14.77
CA GLY A 110 10.92 5.57 -13.64
C GLY A 110 10.36 6.99 -13.54
N GLY A 111 9.36 7.32 -14.32
CA GLY A 111 8.50 8.47 -14.11
C GLY A 111 7.55 8.12 -12.98
N SER A 112 7.47 8.99 -11.97
CA SER A 112 6.42 8.96 -10.98
C SER A 112 5.08 8.80 -11.71
N VAL A 113 4.21 7.89 -11.27
CA VAL A 113 2.80 7.83 -11.69
C VAL A 113 2.11 9.20 -11.49
N LEU A 114 2.83 10.14 -10.90
CA LEU A 114 2.41 11.47 -10.47
C LEU A 114 2.95 12.61 -11.34
N ASP A 115 3.88 12.35 -12.27
CA ASP A 115 4.51 13.38 -13.11
C ASP A 115 3.91 13.49 -14.52
N SER A 116 2.72 12.90 -14.76
CA SER A 116 2.00 13.16 -16.00
C SER A 116 1.50 14.61 -15.97
N ASP A 117 2.27 15.46 -16.62
CA ASP A 117 1.89 16.81 -16.98
C ASP A 117 0.44 16.83 -17.50
N ALA A 118 -0.41 17.65 -16.94
CA ALA A 118 -1.84 17.74 -17.26
C ALA A 118 -2.14 18.12 -18.74
N SER A 119 -1.11 18.13 -19.59
CA SER A 119 -1.17 18.50 -21.02
C SER A 119 -1.20 17.32 -22.00
N ALA A 120 -0.96 16.08 -21.53
CA ALA A 120 -1.04 14.90 -22.40
C ALA A 120 -2.11 13.97 -21.87
N GLY A 121 -3.32 14.06 -22.36
CA GLY A 121 -4.49 13.16 -22.32
C GLY A 121 -4.50 11.86 -21.49
N GLY A 122 -3.62 11.74 -20.49
CA GLY A 122 -3.57 10.64 -19.53
C GLY A 122 -4.79 10.70 -18.60
N SER A 123 -5.42 9.57 -18.36
CA SER A 123 -6.61 9.47 -17.52
C SER A 123 -6.33 10.10 -16.14
N PRO A 124 -7.11 11.08 -15.67
CA PRO A 124 -6.92 11.70 -14.36
C PRO A 124 -7.16 10.74 -13.16
N ALA A 125 -7.41 9.47 -13.44
CA ALA A 125 -7.82 8.49 -12.47
C ALA A 125 -6.71 8.00 -11.53
N ALA A 126 -5.46 7.90 -11.97
CA ALA A 126 -4.37 7.39 -11.14
C ALA A 126 -3.88 8.39 -10.09
N SER A 127 -3.89 9.69 -10.40
CA SER A 127 -3.46 10.76 -9.49
C SER A 127 -4.52 11.20 -8.49
N SER A 128 -5.76 10.70 -8.60
CA SER A 128 -6.89 11.14 -7.77
C SER A 128 -7.12 10.29 -6.51
N ARG A 129 -6.38 9.22 -6.32
CA ARG A 129 -6.56 8.23 -5.23
C ARG A 129 -5.24 7.86 -4.57
N VAL A 130 -5.31 7.34 -3.36
CA VAL A 130 -4.20 6.65 -2.70
C VAL A 130 -4.20 5.19 -3.17
N LEU A 131 -3.03 4.64 -3.48
CA LEU A 131 -2.88 3.24 -3.85
C LEU A 131 -2.28 2.43 -2.70
N VAL A 132 -2.93 1.34 -2.32
CA VAL A 132 -2.37 0.34 -1.40
C VAL A 132 -2.32 -1.01 -2.08
N VAL A 133 -1.14 -1.63 -2.13
CA VAL A 133 -0.93 -2.92 -2.76
C VAL A 133 -0.46 -3.93 -1.71
N GLU A 134 -1.26 -4.97 -1.47
CA GLU A 134 -0.88 -6.13 -0.65
C GLU A 134 -0.10 -7.15 -1.49
N TRP A 135 0.81 -7.89 -0.86
CA TRP A 135 1.72 -8.83 -1.51
C TRP A 135 2.61 -8.14 -2.56
N ALA A 136 3.05 -6.93 -2.23
CA ALA A 136 3.79 -6.07 -3.15
C ALA A 136 5.21 -6.59 -3.48
N ASP A 137 5.71 -7.57 -2.76
CA ASP A 137 6.93 -8.33 -3.09
C ASP A 137 6.77 -9.15 -4.38
N LEU A 138 5.54 -9.48 -4.76
CA LEU A 138 5.24 -10.17 -6.02
C LEU A 138 5.29 -9.25 -7.25
N TRP A 139 5.24 -7.94 -7.07
CA TRP A 139 5.27 -6.98 -8.19
C TRP A 139 6.67 -6.84 -8.78
N ALA A 140 6.82 -7.18 -10.08
CA ALA A 140 8.10 -7.16 -10.77
C ALA A 140 8.72 -5.74 -10.86
N HIS A 141 7.89 -4.75 -11.16
CA HIS A 141 8.32 -3.37 -11.40
C HIS A 141 7.43 -2.38 -10.64
N PRO A 142 7.54 -2.33 -9.29
CA PRO A 142 6.76 -1.38 -8.51
C PRO A 142 7.20 0.07 -8.77
N PRO A 143 6.33 1.07 -8.55
CA PRO A 143 6.67 2.48 -8.74
C PRO A 143 7.93 2.90 -7.99
N GLY A 144 8.73 3.76 -8.64
CA GLY A 144 9.96 4.32 -8.04
C GLY A 144 9.71 5.26 -6.86
N ALA A 145 8.48 5.78 -6.71
CA ALA A 145 8.07 6.60 -5.58
C ALA A 145 6.99 5.89 -4.77
N ALA A 146 7.37 5.24 -3.66
CA ALA A 146 6.45 4.48 -2.82
C ALA A 146 6.93 4.38 -1.37
N LEU A 147 6.00 4.20 -0.44
CA LEU A 147 6.27 3.78 0.93
C LEU A 147 6.13 2.27 1.03
N ARG A 148 7.25 1.57 1.24
CA ARG A 148 7.28 0.12 1.44
C ARG A 148 7.13 -0.18 2.92
N ILE A 149 6.19 -1.06 3.27
CA ILE A 149 5.94 -1.49 4.65
C ILE A 149 5.94 -3.01 4.68
N GLN A 150 6.80 -3.58 5.52
CA GLN A 150 6.85 -5.00 5.79
C GLN A 150 6.26 -5.28 7.18
N LEU A 151 5.31 -6.19 7.25
CA LEU A 151 4.70 -6.68 8.47
C LEU A 151 5.15 -8.12 8.72
N LEU A 152 5.76 -8.36 9.87
CA LEU A 152 6.24 -9.68 10.26
C LEU A 152 5.64 -10.08 11.61
N PRO A 153 5.32 -11.36 11.82
CA PRO A 153 5.05 -11.88 13.17
C PRO A 153 6.26 -11.62 14.06
N ASP A 154 6.03 -11.22 15.30
CA ASP A 154 7.12 -11.08 16.27
C ASP A 154 7.57 -12.48 16.72
N PRO A 155 8.87 -12.81 16.61
CA PRO A 155 9.36 -14.16 16.95
C PRO A 155 9.23 -14.50 18.44
N ALA A 156 9.21 -13.49 19.31
CA ALA A 156 9.08 -13.68 20.75
C ALA A 156 7.61 -13.78 21.21
N ASN A 157 6.68 -13.20 20.44
CA ASN A 157 5.27 -13.20 20.78
C ASN A 157 4.40 -13.17 19.51
N SER A 158 3.74 -14.29 19.20
CA SER A 158 2.92 -14.45 17.99
C SER A 158 1.72 -13.46 17.89
N GLY A 159 1.30 -12.88 19.02
CA GLY A 159 0.27 -11.84 19.07
C GLY A 159 0.78 -10.44 18.69
N HIS A 160 2.10 -10.27 18.61
CA HIS A 160 2.73 -8.99 18.28
C HIS A 160 3.27 -8.99 16.84
N ARG A 161 3.59 -7.81 16.35
CA ARG A 161 4.13 -7.61 15.00
C ARG A 161 5.39 -6.75 15.03
N THR A 162 6.27 -7.01 14.08
CA THR A 162 7.33 -6.12 13.68
C THR A 162 6.90 -5.39 12.42
N LEU A 163 7.01 -4.07 12.43
CA LEU A 163 6.75 -3.19 11.30
C LEU A 163 8.08 -2.60 10.84
N ILE A 164 8.43 -2.82 9.58
CA ILE A 164 9.60 -2.22 8.94
C ILE A 164 9.10 -1.35 7.79
N ALA A 165 9.47 -0.06 7.79
CA ALA A 165 9.09 0.85 6.72
C ALA A 165 10.31 1.51 6.09
N ALA A 166 10.31 1.56 4.75
CA ALA A 166 11.31 2.20 3.92
C ALA A 166 10.63 3.05 2.85
N ALA A 167 11.23 4.19 2.54
CA ALA A 167 10.72 5.13 1.56
C ALA A 167 11.55 5.06 0.27
N LEU A 168 10.88 5.06 -0.86
CA LEU A 168 11.46 5.19 -2.19
C LEU A 168 11.03 6.55 -2.76
N GLY A 169 11.99 7.43 -3.00
CA GLY A 169 11.74 8.78 -3.52
C GLY A 169 11.47 9.85 -2.44
N PRO A 170 11.49 11.14 -2.83
CA PRO A 170 11.49 12.26 -1.88
C PRO A 170 10.17 12.43 -1.14
N ARG A 171 9.02 12.29 -1.80
CA ARG A 171 7.72 12.43 -1.16
C ARG A 171 7.47 11.32 -0.12
N PRO A 172 7.67 10.02 -0.42
CA PRO A 172 7.58 8.95 0.58
C PRO A 172 8.56 9.12 1.73
N GLN A 173 9.76 9.68 1.49
CA GLN A 173 10.73 9.94 2.55
C GLN A 173 10.24 11.00 3.54
N ALA A 174 9.70 12.11 3.06
CA ALA A 174 9.09 13.14 3.91
C ALA A 174 7.90 12.58 4.70
N LEU A 175 7.05 11.76 4.05
CA LEU A 175 5.94 11.07 4.67
C LEU A 175 6.40 10.14 5.80
N LEU A 176 7.43 9.32 5.54
CA LEU A 176 7.99 8.40 6.53
C LEU A 176 8.53 9.13 7.75
N GLN A 177 9.26 10.23 7.56
CA GLN A 177 9.79 11.05 8.66
C GLN A 177 8.67 11.63 9.53
N ALA A 178 7.64 12.20 8.91
CA ALA A 178 6.49 12.77 9.61
C ALA A 178 5.70 11.70 10.38
N TRP A 179 5.53 10.52 9.78
CA TRP A 179 4.84 9.40 10.40
C TRP A 179 5.64 8.81 11.58
N ASP A 180 6.96 8.67 11.42
CA ASP A 180 7.85 8.16 12.48
C ASP A 180 7.86 9.08 13.69
N ALA A 181 7.95 10.41 13.49
CA ALA A 181 7.94 11.40 14.55
C ALA A 181 6.64 11.39 15.39
N GLU A 182 5.47 11.16 14.77
CA GLU A 182 4.20 11.13 15.50
C GLU A 182 3.96 9.83 16.25
N THR A 183 4.44 8.72 15.70
CA THR A 183 4.19 7.40 16.23
C THR A 183 5.36 6.85 17.04
N ALA A 184 6.36 7.69 17.36
CA ALA A 184 7.44 7.37 18.30
C ALA A 184 6.85 7.03 19.68
N PRO A 185 7.39 6.02 20.40
CA PRO A 185 6.91 5.60 21.71
C PRO A 185 7.06 6.68 22.78
#